data_551d877ebedf674744b194d859254045
#
_entry.id   551d877ebedf674744b194d859254045
#
_cell.length_a   1.000
_cell.length_b   1.000
_cell.length_c   1.000
_cell.angle_alpha   90.00
_cell.angle_beta   90.00
_cell.angle_gamma   90.00
#
_symmetry.space_group_name_H-M   'P 1'
#
loop_
_entity.id
_entity.type
_entity.pdbx_description
1 polymer ?
#
loop_
_entity_poly.entity_id
_entity_poly.type
_entity_poly.pdbx_seq_one_letter_code
_entity_poly.pdbx_strand_id
1 'polypeptide(L)'
;MRNRSAKILATVGPASAAPDTLRLLHDVGVDAFRLNFSHGSHEDHARSVEAIRRVQKETGNSITIVADMQGPKLRCGEFEGGQIELRYGETVEIVKSDKLGKDGLISCLLYTSDAADE
;
A
#
# COMPACT_ATOMS: atom_id res chain seq x y z
N MET A 1 10.72 2.72 -25.22
CA MET A 1 9.72 3.55 -24.49
C MET A 1 8.50 3.68 -25.39
N ARG A 2 7.29 3.41 -24.85
CA ARG A 2 6.07 3.48 -25.67
C ARG A 2 5.72 4.92 -26.00
N ASN A 3 5.38 5.21 -27.25
CA ASN A 3 5.03 6.55 -27.71
C ASN A 3 3.55 6.86 -27.38
N ARG A 4 3.26 7.04 -26.08
CA ARG A 4 1.95 7.45 -25.56
C ARG A 4 2.11 8.67 -24.66
N SER A 5 1.18 9.62 -24.78
CA SER A 5 1.14 10.81 -23.90
C SER A 5 0.76 10.44 -22.47
N ALA A 6 -0.19 9.51 -22.29
CA ALA A 6 -0.56 8.98 -20.98
C ALA A 6 0.30 7.75 -20.62
N LYS A 7 0.77 7.69 -19.38
CA LYS A 7 1.49 6.55 -18.82
C LYS A 7 0.59 5.80 -17.85
N ILE A 8 0.74 4.48 -17.80
CA ILE A 8 -0.03 3.61 -16.90
C ILE A 8 0.85 3.23 -15.71
N LEU A 9 0.39 3.61 -14.52
CA LEU A 9 0.95 3.18 -13.25
C LEU A 9 0.07 2.10 -12.64
N ALA A 10 0.60 0.90 -12.44
CA ALA A 10 -0.10 -0.20 -11.78
C ALA A 10 0.44 -0.45 -10.38
N THR A 11 -0.45 -0.63 -9.40
CA THR A 11 -0.03 -1.03 -8.06
C THR A 11 0.20 -2.54 -8.02
N VAL A 12 1.36 -2.95 -7.52
CA VAL A 12 1.67 -4.36 -7.26
C VAL A 12 0.99 -4.80 -5.97
N GLY A 13 0.30 -5.91 -6.03
CA GLY A 13 -0.33 -6.55 -4.89
C GLY A 13 -0.18 -8.07 -4.96
N PRO A 14 -0.70 -8.83 -3.98
CA PRO A 14 -0.51 -10.28 -3.92
C PRO A 14 -0.93 -11.01 -5.22
N ALA A 15 -1.98 -10.56 -5.88
CA ALA A 15 -2.46 -11.14 -7.13
C ALA A 15 -1.59 -10.83 -8.35
N SER A 16 -0.72 -9.82 -8.28
CA SER A 16 0.07 -9.33 -9.42
C SER A 16 1.59 -9.37 -9.21
N ALA A 17 2.05 -9.83 -8.05
CA ALA A 17 3.48 -9.84 -7.70
C ALA A 17 4.28 -10.94 -8.42
N ALA A 18 3.63 -11.94 -9.02
CA ALA A 18 4.31 -12.99 -9.75
C ALA A 18 5.04 -12.43 -10.98
N PRO A 19 6.30 -12.85 -11.25
CA PRO A 19 7.09 -12.33 -12.37
C PRO A 19 6.39 -12.42 -13.74
N ASP A 20 5.69 -13.50 -13.99
CA ASP A 20 4.96 -13.70 -15.26
C ASP A 20 3.79 -12.72 -15.39
N THR A 21 3.09 -12.45 -14.30
CA THR A 21 2.00 -11.46 -14.28
C THR A 21 2.55 -10.05 -14.49
N LEU A 22 3.65 -9.68 -13.84
CA LEU A 22 4.32 -8.40 -14.06
C LEU A 22 4.78 -8.24 -15.51
N ARG A 23 5.27 -9.32 -16.11
CA ARG A 23 5.65 -9.34 -17.52
C ARG A 23 4.44 -9.11 -18.42
N LEU A 24 3.33 -9.82 -18.20
CA LEU A 24 2.09 -9.62 -18.96
C LEU A 24 1.55 -8.20 -18.83
N LEU A 25 1.53 -7.66 -17.61
CA LEU A 25 1.10 -6.28 -17.37
C LEU A 25 1.99 -5.27 -18.13
N HIS A 26 3.29 -5.49 -18.14
CA HIS A 26 4.21 -4.66 -18.91
C HIS A 26 3.90 -4.78 -20.42
N ASP A 27 3.71 -6.00 -20.94
CA ASP A 27 3.47 -6.22 -22.37
C ASP A 27 2.16 -5.61 -22.85
N VAL A 28 1.09 -5.63 -22.03
CA VAL A 28 -0.19 -4.99 -22.36
C VAL A 28 -0.19 -3.47 -22.13
N GLY A 29 0.84 -2.90 -21.54
CA GLY A 29 0.98 -1.46 -21.56
C GLY A 29 1.34 -0.75 -20.26
N VAL A 30 1.55 -1.45 -19.17
CA VAL A 30 2.01 -0.81 -17.92
C VAL A 30 3.42 -0.24 -18.11
N ASP A 31 3.60 1.03 -17.73
CA ASP A 31 4.86 1.77 -17.87
C ASP A 31 5.61 1.86 -16.53
N ALA A 32 4.87 1.80 -15.42
CA ALA A 32 5.43 1.93 -14.08
C ALA A 32 4.68 1.05 -13.07
N PHE A 33 5.37 0.60 -12.04
CA PHE A 33 4.79 -0.15 -10.94
C PHE A 33 4.93 0.61 -9.62
N ARG A 34 3.81 0.69 -8.86
CA ARG A 34 3.77 1.27 -7.52
C ARG A 34 3.82 0.16 -6.47
N LEU A 35 4.72 0.29 -5.53
CA LEU A 35 4.82 -0.54 -4.33
C LEU A 35 4.25 0.26 -3.16
N ASN A 36 3.19 -0.25 -2.53
CA ASN A 36 2.53 0.41 -1.41
C ASN A 36 3.12 -0.08 -0.09
N PHE A 37 4.01 0.70 0.51
CA PHE A 37 4.68 0.38 1.77
C PHE A 37 3.77 0.45 3.00
N SER A 38 2.49 0.78 2.82
CA SER A 38 1.48 0.64 3.89
C SER A 38 1.07 -0.82 4.14
N HIS A 39 1.45 -1.75 3.28
CA HIS A 39 1.10 -3.17 3.34
C HIS A 39 2.25 -4.02 2.85
N GLY A 40 2.38 -5.23 3.40
CA GLY A 40 3.45 -6.16 3.07
C GLY A 40 4.70 -5.96 3.90
N SER A 41 5.62 -6.90 3.81
CA SER A 41 6.94 -6.84 4.46
C SER A 41 8.00 -6.24 3.53
N HIS A 42 9.14 -5.86 4.08
CA HIS A 42 10.29 -5.41 3.27
C HIS A 42 10.76 -6.50 2.30
N GLU A 43 10.70 -7.77 2.71
CA GLU A 43 11.04 -8.92 1.87
C GLU A 43 10.06 -9.07 0.69
N ASP A 44 8.76 -8.80 0.90
CA ASP A 44 7.76 -8.83 -0.18
C ASP A 44 8.06 -7.74 -1.22
N HIS A 45 8.40 -6.54 -0.74
CA HIS A 45 8.77 -5.44 -1.62
C HIS A 45 10.07 -5.70 -2.35
N ALA A 46 11.09 -6.25 -1.67
CA ALA A 46 12.35 -6.62 -2.30
C ALA A 46 12.13 -7.64 -3.43
N ARG A 47 11.34 -8.71 -3.18
CA ARG A 47 10.98 -9.68 -4.22
C ARG A 47 10.27 -9.04 -5.40
N SER A 48 9.36 -8.11 -5.14
CA SER A 48 8.65 -7.38 -6.20
C SER A 48 9.60 -6.52 -7.04
N VAL A 49 10.55 -5.82 -6.40
CA VAL A 49 11.58 -5.04 -7.08
C VAL A 49 12.43 -5.93 -7.97
N GLU A 50 12.92 -7.06 -7.45
CA GLU A 50 13.72 -8.02 -8.21
C GLU A 50 12.96 -8.54 -9.43
N ALA A 51 11.68 -8.91 -9.26
CA ALA A 51 10.84 -9.38 -10.35
C ALA A 51 10.66 -8.32 -11.44
N ILE A 52 10.39 -7.06 -11.07
CA ILE A 52 10.26 -5.95 -12.02
C ILE A 52 11.59 -5.69 -12.75
N ARG A 53 12.72 -5.70 -12.02
CA ARG A 53 14.05 -5.52 -12.64
C ARG A 53 14.43 -6.66 -13.58
N ARG A 54 13.99 -7.88 -13.27
CA ARG A 54 14.11 -9.01 -14.20
C ARG A 54 13.32 -8.77 -15.48
N VAL A 55 12.05 -8.37 -15.41
CA VAL A 55 11.24 -8.01 -16.58
C VAL A 55 11.89 -6.90 -17.40
N GLN A 56 12.41 -5.86 -16.74
CA GLN A 56 13.15 -4.77 -17.38
C GLN A 56 14.35 -5.29 -18.18
N LYS A 57 15.13 -6.21 -17.58
CA LYS A 57 16.32 -6.79 -18.22
C LYS A 57 15.92 -7.65 -19.43
N GLU A 58 14.87 -8.46 -19.30
CA GLU A 58 14.39 -9.36 -20.38
C GLU A 58 13.79 -8.58 -21.56
N THR A 59 13.11 -7.46 -21.29
CA THR A 59 12.45 -6.66 -22.35
C THR A 59 13.36 -5.59 -22.94
N GLY A 60 14.46 -5.24 -22.29
CA GLY A 60 15.29 -4.09 -22.64
C GLY A 60 14.61 -2.74 -22.46
N ASN A 61 13.40 -2.70 -21.89
CA ASN A 61 12.63 -1.48 -21.63
C ASN A 61 12.87 -0.95 -20.22
N SER A 62 12.98 0.35 -20.09
CA SER A 62 13.02 0.99 -18.76
C SER A 62 11.65 0.91 -18.10
N ILE A 63 11.61 0.41 -16.86
CA ILE A 63 10.39 0.30 -16.05
C ILE A 63 10.60 1.12 -14.76
N THR A 64 9.74 2.11 -14.55
CA THR A 64 9.77 2.94 -13.35
C THR A 64 9.16 2.17 -12.16
N ILE A 65 9.81 2.25 -11.00
CA ILE A 65 9.26 1.79 -9.73
C ILE A 65 8.98 3.01 -8.87
N VAL A 66 7.75 3.10 -8.35
CA VAL A 66 7.32 4.15 -7.43
C VAL A 66 7.15 3.50 -6.05
N ALA A 67 7.98 3.88 -5.10
CA ALA A 67 7.81 3.53 -3.70
C ALA A 67 6.85 4.54 -3.05
N ASP A 68 5.64 4.06 -2.68
CA ASP A 68 4.68 4.88 -1.95
C ASP A 68 4.88 4.65 -0.46
N MET A 69 5.70 5.52 0.13
CA MET A 69 6.11 5.43 1.52
C MET A 69 4.96 5.82 2.45
N GLN A 70 4.89 5.15 3.58
CA GLN A 70 3.97 5.55 4.64
C GLN A 70 4.36 6.94 5.17
N GLY A 71 3.33 7.81 5.29
CA GLY A 71 3.41 8.99 6.14
C GLY A 71 2.72 8.77 7.50
N PRO A 72 2.74 9.74 8.40
CA PRO A 72 1.97 9.70 9.64
C PRO A 72 0.48 9.53 9.29
N LYS A 73 -0.13 8.45 9.80
CA LYS A 73 -1.56 8.16 9.56
C LYS A 73 -2.27 7.99 10.90
N LEU A 74 -3.38 8.69 11.06
CA LEU A 74 -4.33 8.39 12.12
C LEU A 74 -5.24 7.26 11.64
N ARG A 75 -5.33 6.20 12.42
CA ARG A 75 -6.25 5.10 12.17
C ARG A 75 -7.02 4.79 13.44
N CYS A 76 -8.28 4.43 13.27
CA CYS A 76 -9.05 3.84 14.36
C CYS A 76 -8.38 2.54 14.77
N GLY A 77 -8.29 2.32 16.08
CA GLY A 77 -7.91 1.05 16.66
C GLY A 77 -9.04 0.01 16.54
N GLU A 78 -8.82 -1.13 17.15
CA GLU A 78 -9.82 -2.19 17.21
C GLU A 78 -10.92 -1.84 18.22
N PHE A 79 -12.09 -2.44 18.04
CA PHE A 79 -13.26 -2.25 18.89
C PHE A 79 -13.59 -3.51 19.68
N GLU A 80 -14.15 -3.36 20.87
CA GLU A 80 -14.77 -4.46 21.58
C GLU A 80 -15.87 -5.07 20.70
N GLY A 81 -15.79 -6.38 20.43
CA GLY A 81 -16.72 -7.05 19.50
C GLY A 81 -16.45 -6.80 18.01
N GLY A 82 -15.34 -6.12 17.65
CA GLY A 82 -14.91 -5.91 16.27
C GLY A 82 -15.56 -4.74 15.54
N GLN A 83 -16.66 -4.18 16.08
CA GLN A 83 -17.36 -3.02 15.49
C GLN A 83 -18.17 -2.26 16.54
N ILE A 84 -18.51 -1.01 16.23
CA ILE A 84 -19.46 -0.21 16.99
C ILE A 84 -20.52 0.35 16.05
N GLU A 85 -21.72 0.62 16.57
CA GLU A 85 -22.77 1.31 15.85
C GLU A 85 -22.69 2.81 16.14
N LEU A 86 -22.62 3.63 15.09
CA LEU A 86 -22.67 5.09 15.19
C LEU A 86 -24.00 5.58 14.65
N ARG A 87 -24.76 6.31 15.46
CA ARG A 87 -26.04 6.87 15.06
C ARG A 87 -25.91 8.34 14.71
N TYR A 88 -26.69 8.76 13.72
CA TYR A 88 -26.69 10.16 13.29
C TYR A 88 -27.05 11.10 14.46
N GLY A 89 -26.22 12.12 14.69
CA GLY A 89 -26.43 13.11 15.74
C GLY A 89 -25.84 12.73 17.10
N GLU A 90 -25.29 11.52 17.27
CA GLU A 90 -24.56 11.16 18.48
C GLU A 90 -23.16 11.80 18.49
N THR A 91 -22.70 12.14 19.70
CA THR A 91 -21.33 12.60 19.93
C THR A 91 -20.47 11.40 20.29
N VAL A 92 -19.31 11.30 19.62
CA VAL A 92 -18.29 10.29 19.93
C VAL A 92 -17.01 10.98 20.39
N GLU A 93 -16.34 10.38 21.35
CA GLU A 93 -15.04 10.81 21.81
C GLU A 93 -13.95 10.08 21.04
N ILE A 94 -12.97 10.81 20.49
CA ILE A 94 -11.81 10.24 19.80
C ILE A 94 -10.59 10.49 20.67
N VAL A 95 -9.93 9.41 21.09
CA VAL A 95 -8.76 9.47 21.97
C VAL A 95 -7.55 8.80 21.36
N LYS A 96 -6.36 9.31 21.62
CA LYS A 96 -5.11 8.61 21.30
C LYS A 96 -4.87 7.54 22.35
N SER A 97 -5.15 6.30 22.04
CA SER A 97 -5.05 5.17 22.95
C SER A 97 -4.83 3.86 22.17
N ASP A 98 -4.14 2.92 22.78
CA ASP A 98 -3.97 1.54 22.34
C ASP A 98 -5.07 0.59 22.86
N LYS A 99 -6.00 1.12 23.67
CA LYS A 99 -7.12 0.34 24.21
C LYS A 99 -8.18 0.10 23.13
N LEU A 100 -8.98 -0.95 23.31
CA LEU A 100 -10.11 -1.21 22.44
C LEU A 100 -11.13 -0.06 22.53
N GLY A 101 -11.63 0.37 21.38
CA GLY A 101 -12.77 1.28 21.30
C GLY A 101 -14.05 0.59 21.78
N LYS A 102 -15.02 1.36 22.23
CA LYS A 102 -16.34 0.90 22.67
C LYS A 102 -17.39 1.97 22.36
N ASP A 103 -18.64 1.70 22.64
CA ASP A 103 -19.72 2.65 22.38
C ASP A 103 -19.41 4.06 22.88
N GLY A 104 -19.49 5.03 21.99
CA GLY A 104 -19.18 6.43 22.27
C GLY A 104 -17.67 6.76 22.33
N LEU A 105 -16.77 5.78 22.25
CA LEU A 105 -15.32 5.99 22.35
C LEU A 105 -14.58 5.34 21.18
N ILE A 106 -13.88 6.14 20.40
CA ILE A 106 -13.02 5.67 19.31
C ILE A 106 -11.56 5.87 19.70
N SER A 107 -10.84 4.77 19.87
CA SER A 107 -9.39 4.82 20.05
C SER A 107 -8.71 5.03 18.71
N CYS A 108 -7.78 5.97 18.61
CA CYS A 108 -6.97 6.22 17.45
C CYS A 108 -5.50 5.98 17.74
N LEU A 109 -4.83 5.35 16.81
CA LEU A 109 -3.39 5.16 16.82
C LEU A 109 -2.76 6.07 15.75
N LEU A 110 -1.69 6.74 16.14
CA LEU A 110 -0.82 7.42 15.19
C LEU A 110 0.25 6.42 14.74
N TYR A 111 0.11 5.94 13.51
CA TYR A 111 1.18 5.16 12.88
C TYR A 111 2.18 6.14 12.28
N THR A 112 3.37 6.18 12.84
CA THR A 112 4.55 6.75 12.21
C THR A 112 5.29 5.59 11.57
N SER A 113 5.58 5.65 10.28
CA SER A 113 6.43 4.63 9.69
C SER A 113 7.87 4.90 10.13
N ASP A 114 8.42 4.01 10.91
CA ASP A 114 9.86 4.00 11.22
C ASP A 114 10.69 3.38 10.07
N ALA A 115 10.06 3.09 8.94
CA ALA A 115 10.70 2.46 7.79
C ALA A 115 11.74 3.35 7.07
N ALA A 116 11.89 4.60 7.50
CA ALA A 116 12.90 5.51 6.97
C ALA A 116 14.09 5.74 7.94
N ASP A 117 14.02 5.21 9.16
CA ASP A 117 15.00 5.45 10.22
C ASP A 117 15.83 4.21 10.58
N GLU A 118 15.68 3.07 9.87
CA GLU A 118 16.52 1.89 10.00
C GLU A 118 17.45 1.68 8.80
#